data_f194fd5e43efb9af6ac9fb8b432e9f20
#
_entry.id   f194fd5e43efb9af6ac9fb8b432e9f20
#
_cell.length_a   1.000
_cell.length_b   1.000
_cell.length_c   1.000
_cell.angle_alpha   90.00
_cell.angle_beta   90.00
_cell.angle_gamma   90.00
#
_symmetry.space_group_name_H-M   'P 1'
#
loop_
_entity.id
_entity.type
_entity.pdbx_description
1 polymer ?
#
loop_
_entity_poly.entity_id
_entity_poly.type
_entity_poly.pdbx_seq_one_letter_code
_entity_poly.pdbx_strand_id
1 'polypeptide(L)'
;MIIQLDTSLLFWKSFLDSEGFCSSEMDTAKDFDVIFLRNLKSDSASSIFSHSQTQKRVVITSKENFDSISGRYENTDVISTNFSCKNYSITDSSQTIDIRILREGSVSYIFYDKNLEFSFSDSRQSVKRISLNHSGSKWCSETLCYTDKRNVKKYMKKILRLSSIELNKPLIYLWKYPESYKNIFNLRIDVDPDRNVKESIALLRINNTTHQSYDYMDRITMALNYYRRSPDYKSFSESFLGGFDIANHNFFHCHFPDKFHSKKNIHYSFELSKQTFGKVYGFISPEYFWYNSLAKIIEKYKYKYASSLGFDYSNYPYKPVISNKIRNYFEIPSQPLVYGKFQQYYGHDHEKIVSSYQKMIHALLSQSDEPCLVYEHPAILGQYPEILNTILECGDNPEVLPITLTELYQWVKFRNTVLNGLSLMSLDGVRINKNSNLDIKDTNRVSVAIEFPLNDTIKFFSLKDLLKGEVDLNDPLNEFSIAKDSSLFGSTLSYDEEKIIDIFTSRRHLIKIYNSYFLFYKHKLKKILLNI
;
A
#
# COMPACT_ATOMS: atom_id res chain seq x y z
N MET A 1 23.72 6.55 1.50
CA MET A 1 23.39 7.13 0.17
C MET A 1 22.48 8.33 0.37
N ILE A 2 22.90 9.50 -0.08
CA ILE A 2 22.15 10.77 0.04
C ILE A 2 21.33 10.97 -1.24
N ILE A 3 20.01 11.12 -1.10
CA ILE A 3 19.08 11.21 -2.23
C ILE A 3 18.53 12.63 -2.34
N GLN A 4 18.63 13.25 -3.51
CA GLN A 4 17.96 14.50 -3.84
C GLN A 4 16.91 14.29 -4.92
N LEU A 5 15.86 15.08 -4.90
CA LEU A 5 14.68 14.90 -5.75
C LEU A 5 14.20 16.22 -6.34
N ASP A 6 14.01 16.26 -7.66
CA ASP A 6 13.25 17.31 -8.33
C ASP A 6 11.82 17.35 -7.79
N THR A 7 11.38 18.52 -7.31
CA THR A 7 10.07 18.73 -6.66
C THR A 7 8.87 18.36 -7.53
N SER A 8 9.05 18.30 -8.85
CA SER A 8 8.00 17.89 -9.79
C SER A 8 7.80 16.36 -9.87
N LEU A 9 8.71 15.55 -9.31
CA LEU A 9 8.66 14.09 -9.33
C LEU A 9 7.89 13.52 -8.12
N LEU A 10 6.63 13.92 -7.96
CA LEU A 10 5.79 13.60 -6.79
C LEU A 10 5.60 12.09 -6.58
N PHE A 11 5.59 11.31 -7.63
CA PHE A 11 5.46 9.86 -7.55
C PHE A 11 6.71 9.21 -6.93
N TRP A 12 7.92 9.69 -7.27
CA TRP A 12 9.15 9.28 -6.61
C TRP A 12 9.15 9.68 -5.13
N LYS A 13 8.70 10.90 -4.80
CA LYS A 13 8.57 11.34 -3.40
C LYS A 13 7.65 10.41 -2.61
N SER A 14 6.47 10.10 -3.15
CA SER A 14 5.53 9.19 -2.49
C SER A 14 6.11 7.78 -2.30
N PHE A 15 6.84 7.27 -3.28
CA PHE A 15 7.52 5.99 -3.20
C PHE A 15 8.63 6.00 -2.14
N LEU A 16 9.56 6.96 -2.21
CA LEU A 16 10.67 7.05 -1.26
C LEU A 16 10.18 7.14 0.18
N ASP A 17 9.16 7.97 0.44
CA ASP A 17 8.53 8.08 1.76
C ASP A 17 7.91 6.74 2.22
N SER A 18 7.22 6.03 1.33
CA SER A 18 6.59 4.74 1.67
C SER A 18 7.63 3.66 1.97
N GLU A 19 8.74 3.64 1.23
CA GLU A 19 9.83 2.68 1.46
C GLU A 19 10.82 3.12 2.56
N GLY A 20 10.69 4.35 3.10
CA GLY A 20 11.49 4.82 4.23
C GLY A 20 12.83 5.45 3.86
N PHE A 21 13.00 5.83 2.59
CA PHE A 21 14.21 6.52 2.16
C PHE A 21 14.14 8.02 2.48
N CYS A 22 15.17 8.52 3.15
CA CYS A 22 15.34 9.94 3.36
C CYS A 22 15.71 10.63 2.05
N SER A 23 14.93 11.64 1.66
CA SER A 23 15.20 12.45 0.47
C SER A 23 15.02 13.93 0.77
N SER A 24 15.85 14.78 0.16
CA SER A 24 15.75 16.24 0.24
C SER A 24 15.34 16.83 -1.10
N GLU A 25 14.76 18.02 -1.07
CA GLU A 25 14.53 18.82 -2.27
C GLU A 25 15.84 19.37 -2.83
N MET A 26 15.88 19.65 -4.12
CA MET A 26 17.08 19.99 -4.89
C MET A 26 17.57 21.44 -4.66
N ASP A 27 17.47 21.98 -3.48
CA ASP A 27 17.77 23.40 -3.22
C ASP A 27 19.25 23.72 -2.90
N THR A 28 20.08 22.71 -2.61
CA THR A 28 21.48 22.91 -2.21
C THR A 28 22.39 21.81 -2.72
N ALA A 29 22.70 21.84 -3.98
CA ALA A 29 23.37 20.78 -4.74
C ALA A 29 24.81 20.41 -4.34
N LYS A 30 25.26 20.64 -3.11
CA LYS A 30 26.67 20.42 -2.78
C LYS A 30 27.03 18.98 -2.42
N ASP A 31 26.15 18.25 -1.74
CA ASP A 31 26.46 16.88 -1.28
C ASP A 31 25.29 15.93 -1.56
N PHE A 32 25.35 15.19 -2.66
CA PHE A 32 24.43 14.09 -2.95
C PHE A 32 25.17 12.91 -3.58
N ASP A 33 24.62 11.73 -3.38
CA ASP A 33 25.04 10.49 -4.05
C ASP A 33 24.15 10.19 -5.26
N VAL A 34 22.82 10.39 -5.11
CA VAL A 34 21.80 10.13 -6.12
C VAL A 34 20.90 11.35 -6.28
N ILE A 35 20.68 11.74 -7.51
CA ILE A 35 19.72 12.80 -7.86
C ILE A 35 18.70 12.30 -8.88
N PHE A 36 17.42 12.62 -8.63
CA PHE A 36 16.32 12.36 -9.56
C PHE A 36 15.97 13.63 -10.30
N LEU A 37 16.09 13.60 -11.63
CA LEU A 37 15.82 14.74 -12.49
C LEU A 37 14.73 14.42 -13.52
N ARG A 38 13.77 15.31 -13.68
CA ARG A 38 12.76 15.22 -14.73
C ARG A 38 13.33 15.59 -16.08
N ASN A 39 14.15 16.63 -16.14
CA ASN A 39 14.71 17.16 -17.39
C ASN A 39 16.21 17.47 -17.23
N LEU A 40 17.01 16.92 -18.11
CA LEU A 40 18.48 17.12 -18.13
C LEU A 40 18.94 18.38 -18.92
N LYS A 41 18.00 19.09 -19.56
CA LYS A 41 18.31 20.33 -20.32
C LYS A 41 18.33 21.59 -19.44
N SER A 42 18.04 21.47 -18.14
CA SER A 42 18.05 22.62 -17.24
C SER A 42 19.46 23.05 -16.88
N ASP A 43 19.68 24.33 -16.62
CA ASP A 43 20.95 24.90 -16.16
C ASP A 43 21.46 24.24 -14.87
N SER A 44 20.56 23.66 -14.10
CA SER A 44 20.86 22.83 -12.92
C SER A 44 21.66 21.56 -13.25
N ALA A 45 21.44 20.95 -14.44
CA ALA A 45 22.27 19.84 -14.88
C ALA A 45 23.72 20.25 -15.11
N SER A 46 23.97 21.41 -15.71
CA SER A 46 25.33 21.93 -16.00
C SER A 46 26.11 22.17 -14.71
N SER A 47 25.47 22.63 -13.63
CA SER A 47 26.11 22.85 -12.33
C SER A 47 26.47 21.56 -11.60
N ILE A 48 25.73 20.47 -11.84
CA ILE A 48 25.98 19.15 -11.29
C ILE A 48 27.31 18.59 -11.83
N PHE A 49 27.63 18.90 -13.10
CA PHE A 49 28.81 18.37 -13.78
C PHE A 49 30.10 19.12 -13.46
N SER A 50 30.02 20.41 -13.14
CA SER A 50 31.18 21.25 -12.90
C SER A 50 31.91 20.97 -11.57
N HIS A 51 31.26 20.28 -10.61
CA HIS A 51 31.78 20.14 -9.25
C HIS A 51 32.29 18.74 -8.88
N SER A 52 32.32 17.75 -9.78
CA SER A 52 32.49 16.34 -9.38
C SER A 52 33.61 15.57 -10.09
N GLN A 53 34.84 16.05 -10.05
CA GLN A 53 35.94 15.25 -10.62
C GLN A 53 36.37 14.03 -9.77
N THR A 54 35.97 13.92 -8.51
CA THR A 54 36.51 12.90 -7.59
C THR A 54 35.45 11.99 -6.93
N GLN A 55 34.17 12.39 -6.86
CA GLN A 55 33.14 11.61 -6.16
C GLN A 55 32.15 10.95 -7.13
N LYS A 56 31.95 9.63 -7.00
CA LYS A 56 30.93 8.92 -7.78
C LYS A 56 29.53 9.43 -7.49
N ARG A 57 28.72 9.65 -8.53
CA ARG A 57 27.33 10.13 -8.46
C ARG A 57 26.42 9.36 -9.39
N VAL A 58 25.16 9.28 -9.05
CA VAL A 58 24.14 8.67 -9.91
C VAL A 58 23.05 9.68 -10.23
N VAL A 59 22.70 9.78 -11.51
CA VAL A 59 21.58 10.58 -12.01
C VAL A 59 20.49 9.64 -12.50
N ILE A 60 19.29 9.76 -11.94
CA ILE A 60 18.13 8.97 -12.34
C ILE A 60 17.17 9.87 -13.12
N THR A 61 16.81 9.46 -14.33
CA THR A 61 15.93 10.25 -15.23
C THR A 61 15.15 9.35 -16.17
N SER A 62 14.15 9.92 -16.87
CA SER A 62 13.35 9.15 -17.83
C SER A 62 14.14 8.82 -19.12
N LYS A 63 13.75 7.73 -19.80
CA LYS A 63 14.36 7.30 -21.07
C LYS A 63 14.27 8.36 -22.19
N GLU A 64 13.33 9.28 -22.12
CA GLU A 64 13.23 10.39 -23.09
C GLU A 64 14.47 11.29 -23.10
N ASN A 65 15.20 11.33 -22.00
CA ASN A 65 16.44 12.09 -21.93
C ASN A 65 17.66 11.31 -22.44
N PHE A 66 17.53 10.01 -22.76
CA PHE A 66 18.63 9.16 -23.20
C PHE A 66 19.28 9.67 -24.49
N ASP A 67 18.47 9.95 -25.53
CA ASP A 67 18.97 10.38 -26.84
C ASP A 67 19.65 11.75 -26.76
N SER A 68 19.20 12.61 -25.83
CA SER A 68 19.82 13.94 -25.65
C SER A 68 21.22 13.86 -25.01
N ILE A 69 21.53 12.76 -24.33
CA ILE A 69 22.82 12.50 -23.68
C ILE A 69 23.70 11.62 -24.57
N SER A 70 23.16 10.48 -25.03
CA SER A 70 23.94 9.51 -25.84
C SER A 70 24.53 10.10 -27.10
N GLY A 71 23.86 11.08 -27.73
CA GLY A 71 24.39 11.78 -28.90
C GLY A 71 25.56 12.73 -28.62
N ARG A 72 25.94 12.96 -27.36
CA ARG A 72 27.07 13.82 -26.98
C ARG A 72 28.36 13.04 -26.70
N TYR A 73 28.30 11.71 -26.61
CA TYR A 73 29.39 10.89 -26.10
C TYR A 73 29.66 9.68 -27.00
N GLU A 74 30.71 9.76 -27.80
CA GLU A 74 31.11 8.70 -28.75
C GLU A 74 31.69 7.44 -28.12
N ASN A 75 32.05 7.46 -26.80
CA ASN A 75 32.76 6.37 -26.10
C ASN A 75 32.08 5.96 -24.79
N THR A 76 30.80 5.73 -24.79
CA THR A 76 30.07 5.37 -23.55
C THR A 76 29.67 3.90 -23.53
N ASP A 77 30.01 3.20 -22.47
CA ASP A 77 29.49 1.85 -22.21
C ASP A 77 28.00 1.90 -21.88
N VAL A 78 27.17 1.53 -22.85
CA VAL A 78 25.73 1.35 -22.62
C VAL A 78 25.51 -0.06 -22.11
N ILE A 79 25.20 -0.19 -20.83
CA ILE A 79 24.81 -1.46 -20.24
C ILE A 79 23.29 -1.53 -20.26
N SER A 80 22.74 -2.40 -21.12
CA SER A 80 21.34 -2.77 -21.06
C SER A 80 21.18 -3.91 -20.05
N THR A 81 20.58 -3.65 -18.91
CA THR A 81 20.18 -4.71 -18.00
C THR A 81 18.78 -5.17 -18.38
N ASN A 82 18.67 -6.35 -18.97
CA ASN A 82 17.38 -7.00 -19.19
C ASN A 82 16.78 -7.35 -17.84
N PHE A 83 15.98 -6.45 -17.30
CA PHE A 83 15.17 -6.73 -16.14
C PHE A 83 13.83 -7.30 -16.63
N SER A 84 13.63 -8.59 -16.45
CA SER A 84 12.33 -9.23 -16.72
C SER A 84 11.33 -8.84 -15.63
N CYS A 85 10.97 -7.57 -15.57
CA CYS A 85 9.76 -7.18 -14.88
C CYS A 85 8.61 -7.39 -15.85
N LYS A 86 7.68 -8.24 -15.50
CA LYS A 86 6.40 -8.30 -16.20
C LYS A 86 5.78 -6.91 -16.14
N ASN A 87 5.17 -6.51 -17.22
CA ASN A 87 4.53 -5.22 -17.40
C ASN A 87 3.81 -4.77 -16.12
N TYR A 88 3.73 -3.47 -15.89
CA TYR A 88 2.95 -2.90 -14.78
C TYR A 88 1.46 -3.27 -14.86
N SER A 89 0.98 -3.61 -16.05
CA SER A 89 -0.39 -4.05 -16.27
C SER A 89 -0.57 -5.52 -15.89
N ILE A 90 -1.67 -5.80 -15.22
CA ILE A 90 -2.11 -7.17 -14.92
C ILE A 90 -2.31 -7.98 -16.21
N THR A 91 -2.58 -7.33 -17.33
CA THR A 91 -3.04 -7.94 -18.59
C THR A 91 -1.92 -8.24 -19.58
N ASP A 92 -0.79 -7.58 -19.46
CA ASP A 92 0.31 -7.70 -20.43
C ASP A 92 1.55 -8.31 -19.77
N SER A 93 1.66 -9.62 -19.88
CA SER A 93 2.72 -10.39 -19.24
C SER A 93 4.01 -10.52 -20.08
N SER A 94 4.02 -9.97 -21.31
CA SER A 94 5.05 -10.29 -22.31
C SER A 94 6.15 -9.24 -22.46
N GLN A 95 5.95 -8.00 -21.99
CA GLN A 95 6.95 -6.94 -22.17
C GLN A 95 7.95 -6.88 -21.02
N THR A 96 9.22 -6.96 -21.35
CA THR A 96 10.31 -6.64 -20.44
C THR A 96 10.50 -5.13 -20.38
N ILE A 97 10.70 -4.61 -19.17
CA ILE A 97 11.00 -3.20 -18.95
C ILE A 97 12.52 -3.07 -18.81
N ASP A 98 13.13 -2.37 -19.76
CA ASP A 98 14.56 -2.16 -19.75
C ASP A 98 14.95 -0.97 -18.86
N ILE A 99 15.97 -1.16 -18.05
CA ILE A 99 16.71 -0.09 -17.41
C ILE A 99 18.02 0.07 -18.18
N ARG A 100 18.30 1.29 -18.64
CA ARG A 100 19.57 1.60 -19.30
C ARG A 100 20.49 2.37 -18.37
N ILE A 101 21.76 2.01 -18.39
CA ILE A 101 22.80 2.69 -17.61
C ILE A 101 23.85 3.22 -18.57
N LEU A 102 24.15 4.49 -18.45
CA LEU A 102 25.21 5.16 -19.18
C LEU A 102 26.23 5.66 -18.15
N ARG A 103 27.52 5.35 -18.34
CA ARG A 103 28.59 5.80 -17.47
C ARG A 103 29.46 6.82 -18.15
N GLU A 104 29.70 7.92 -17.45
CA GLU A 104 30.55 9.01 -17.91
C GLU A 104 31.45 9.49 -16.76
N GLY A 105 32.71 9.11 -16.80
CA GLY A 105 33.66 9.44 -15.74
C GLY A 105 33.18 8.96 -14.37
N SER A 106 32.95 9.89 -13.44
CA SER A 106 32.43 9.61 -12.12
C SER A 106 30.89 9.61 -12.02
N VAL A 107 30.19 9.84 -13.11
CA VAL A 107 28.72 9.94 -13.13
C VAL A 107 28.12 8.72 -13.86
N SER A 108 27.16 8.06 -13.21
CA SER A 108 26.33 7.03 -13.82
C SER A 108 24.90 7.56 -14.01
N TYR A 109 24.36 7.44 -15.22
CA TYR A 109 22.98 7.80 -15.55
C TYR A 109 22.15 6.55 -15.60
N ILE A 110 21.05 6.51 -14.84
CA ILE A 110 20.07 5.42 -14.87
C ILE A 110 18.77 5.95 -15.48
N PHE A 111 18.36 5.33 -16.58
CA PHE A 111 17.18 5.74 -17.33
C PHE A 111 16.02 4.79 -17.06
N TYR A 112 14.89 5.34 -16.56
CA TYR A 112 13.67 4.58 -16.30
C TYR A 112 12.58 4.81 -17.36
N ASP A 113 11.63 3.89 -17.42
CA ASP A 113 10.47 4.00 -18.30
C ASP A 113 9.56 5.17 -17.88
N LYS A 114 9.26 6.06 -18.84
CA LYS A 114 8.38 7.23 -18.61
C LYS A 114 6.96 6.87 -18.14
N ASN A 115 6.48 5.68 -18.50
CA ASN A 115 5.16 5.20 -18.08
C ASN A 115 5.09 4.92 -16.57
N LEU A 116 6.22 4.97 -15.87
CA LEU A 116 6.29 4.74 -14.43
C LEU A 116 5.39 5.72 -13.65
N GLU A 117 5.40 7.00 -14.01
CA GLU A 117 4.55 8.02 -13.38
C GLU A 117 3.07 7.73 -13.59
N PHE A 118 2.71 7.40 -14.82
CA PHE A 118 1.33 7.02 -15.15
C PHE A 118 0.92 5.77 -14.40
N SER A 119 1.74 4.74 -14.40
CA SER A 119 1.46 3.46 -13.73
C SER A 119 1.29 3.61 -12.22
N PHE A 120 2.09 4.47 -11.57
CA PHE A 120 1.96 4.76 -10.15
C PHE A 120 0.64 5.47 -9.80
N SER A 121 0.14 6.31 -10.71
CA SER A 121 -1.09 7.10 -10.56
C SER A 121 -2.33 6.42 -11.16
N ASP A 122 -2.16 5.30 -11.85
CA ASP A 122 -3.25 4.63 -12.57
C ASP A 122 -4.34 4.16 -11.62
N SER A 123 -5.57 4.59 -11.87
CA SER A 123 -6.77 4.19 -11.13
C SER A 123 -7.77 3.39 -11.95
N ARG A 124 -7.36 2.93 -13.14
CA ARG A 124 -8.21 2.05 -13.95
C ARG A 124 -8.40 0.72 -13.24
N GLN A 125 -9.59 0.15 -13.40
CA GLN A 125 -10.02 -1.03 -12.68
C GLN A 125 -10.43 -2.12 -13.64
N SER A 126 -10.12 -3.36 -13.28
CA SER A 126 -10.73 -4.52 -13.88
C SER A 126 -11.86 -5.00 -12.99
N VAL A 127 -13.05 -5.13 -13.56
CA VAL A 127 -14.27 -5.60 -12.86
C VAL A 127 -14.67 -7.02 -13.26
N LYS A 128 -13.83 -7.69 -14.04
CA LYS A 128 -14.03 -9.09 -14.37
C LYS A 128 -13.36 -10.00 -13.35
N ARG A 129 -13.84 -11.24 -13.32
CA ARG A 129 -13.23 -12.31 -12.53
C ARG A 129 -11.76 -12.45 -12.90
N ILE A 130 -10.91 -11.97 -12.02
CA ILE A 130 -9.48 -12.12 -12.16
C ILE A 130 -9.09 -13.24 -11.23
N SER A 131 -8.47 -14.27 -11.78
CA SER A 131 -7.82 -15.29 -10.98
C SER A 131 -6.31 -15.12 -11.04
N LEU A 132 -5.69 -15.00 -9.87
CA LEU A 132 -4.25 -14.98 -9.70
C LEU A 132 -3.82 -16.38 -9.28
N ASN A 133 -2.96 -17.03 -10.05
CA ASN A 133 -2.41 -18.33 -9.66
C ASN A 133 -1.12 -18.13 -8.86
N HIS A 134 -1.06 -18.74 -7.68
CA HIS A 134 0.16 -18.82 -6.90
C HIS A 134 0.28 -20.21 -6.26
N SER A 135 1.38 -20.90 -6.51
CA SER A 135 1.67 -22.23 -5.94
C SER A 135 0.50 -23.23 -6.07
N GLY A 136 -0.19 -23.21 -7.21
CA GLY A 136 -1.34 -24.06 -7.48
C GLY A 136 -2.66 -23.61 -6.83
N SER A 137 -2.68 -22.46 -6.16
CA SER A 137 -3.87 -21.85 -5.60
C SER A 137 -4.31 -20.64 -6.43
N LYS A 138 -5.62 -20.44 -6.54
CA LYS A 138 -6.20 -19.34 -7.31
C LYS A 138 -6.77 -18.29 -6.38
N TRP A 139 -6.35 -17.06 -6.60
CA TRP A 139 -6.88 -15.89 -5.92
C TRP A 139 -7.93 -15.25 -6.80
N CYS A 140 -9.05 -14.91 -6.26
CA CYS A 140 -10.16 -14.35 -7.01
C CYS A 140 -10.68 -13.08 -6.35
N SER A 141 -10.86 -12.03 -7.15
CA SER A 141 -11.52 -10.79 -6.73
C SER A 141 -12.53 -10.31 -7.76
N GLU A 142 -13.50 -9.50 -7.35
CA GLU A 142 -14.46 -8.86 -8.26
C GLU A 142 -13.86 -7.65 -8.97
N THR A 143 -13.02 -6.91 -8.26
CA THR A 143 -12.48 -5.64 -8.72
C THR A 143 -11.04 -5.56 -8.28
N LEU A 144 -10.16 -5.31 -9.22
CA LEU A 144 -8.74 -5.07 -8.96
C LEU A 144 -8.27 -3.82 -9.70
N CYS A 145 -7.24 -3.19 -9.18
CA CYS A 145 -6.46 -2.19 -9.90
C CYS A 145 -5.89 -2.82 -11.18
N TYR A 146 -6.02 -2.13 -12.31
CA TYR A 146 -5.48 -2.59 -13.60
C TYR A 146 -3.95 -2.65 -13.59
N THR A 147 -3.32 -1.69 -12.92
CA THR A 147 -1.87 -1.64 -12.75
C THR A 147 -1.47 -2.33 -11.45
N ASP A 148 -0.59 -3.31 -11.52
CA ASP A 148 0.05 -3.91 -10.35
C ASP A 148 1.10 -2.96 -9.78
N LYS A 149 0.71 -2.15 -8.79
CA LYS A 149 1.59 -1.16 -8.18
C LYS A 149 2.74 -1.77 -7.38
N ARG A 150 2.66 -3.05 -7.00
CA ARG A 150 3.81 -3.76 -6.43
C ARG A 150 4.93 -3.91 -7.46
N ASN A 151 4.57 -4.26 -8.70
CA ASN A 151 5.56 -4.35 -9.78
C ASN A 151 6.17 -2.98 -10.07
N VAL A 152 5.37 -1.91 -10.03
CA VAL A 152 5.88 -0.53 -10.13
C VAL A 152 6.88 -0.24 -9.02
N LYS A 153 6.54 -0.52 -7.76
CA LYS A 153 7.42 -0.30 -6.61
C LYS A 153 8.68 -1.18 -6.65
N LYS A 154 8.55 -2.46 -7.04
CA LYS A 154 9.70 -3.35 -7.25
C LYS A 154 10.66 -2.80 -8.29
N TYR A 155 10.14 -2.29 -9.40
CA TYR A 155 10.95 -1.65 -10.43
C TYR A 155 11.66 -0.39 -9.89
N MET A 156 10.96 0.47 -9.16
CA MET A 156 11.57 1.64 -8.52
C MET A 156 12.66 1.25 -7.51
N LYS A 157 12.42 0.22 -6.71
CA LYS A 157 13.41 -0.32 -5.75
C LYS A 157 14.63 -0.90 -6.49
N LYS A 158 14.42 -1.55 -7.63
CA LYS A 158 15.52 -2.04 -8.48
C LYS A 158 16.41 -0.90 -8.98
N ILE A 159 15.83 0.23 -9.36
CA ILE A 159 16.59 1.42 -9.76
C ILE A 159 17.49 1.90 -8.60
N LEU A 160 16.95 1.94 -7.37
CA LEU A 160 17.74 2.30 -6.18
C LEU A 160 18.87 1.29 -5.91
N ARG A 161 18.61 0.00 -6.06
CA ARG A 161 19.63 -1.06 -5.91
C ARG A 161 20.74 -0.91 -6.95
N LEU A 162 20.40 -0.64 -8.20
CA LEU A 162 21.39 -0.36 -9.23
C LEU A 162 22.21 0.89 -8.88
N SER A 163 21.59 1.94 -8.36
CA SER A 163 22.30 3.13 -7.90
C SER A 163 23.29 2.80 -6.76
N SER A 164 22.88 1.94 -5.83
CA SER A 164 23.73 1.44 -4.75
C SER A 164 24.95 0.69 -5.27
N ILE A 165 24.74 -0.19 -6.26
CA ILE A 165 25.83 -0.94 -6.91
C ILE A 165 26.80 0.01 -7.63
N GLU A 166 26.29 0.97 -8.42
CA GLU A 166 27.12 1.95 -9.13
C GLU A 166 27.99 2.79 -8.18
N LEU A 167 27.43 3.15 -7.03
CA LEU A 167 28.13 3.93 -5.99
C LEU A 167 29.03 3.08 -5.10
N ASN A 168 28.87 1.76 -5.10
CA ASN A 168 29.45 0.85 -4.10
C ASN A 168 29.09 1.29 -2.66
N LYS A 169 27.84 1.66 -2.44
CA LYS A 169 27.31 2.11 -1.14
C LYS A 169 26.02 1.33 -0.81
N PRO A 170 25.78 0.91 0.44
CA PRO A 170 24.53 0.24 0.80
C PRO A 170 23.34 1.19 0.73
N LEU A 171 22.15 0.61 0.57
CA LEU A 171 20.89 1.30 0.77
C LEU A 171 20.59 1.39 2.26
N ILE A 172 20.23 2.57 2.73
CA ILE A 172 19.87 2.81 4.13
C ILE A 172 18.50 3.46 4.17
N TYR A 173 17.56 2.84 4.90
CA TYR A 173 16.19 3.32 4.98
C TYR A 173 15.53 2.91 6.30
N LEU A 174 14.48 3.62 6.72
CA LEU A 174 13.67 3.22 7.86
C LEU A 174 12.86 1.97 7.51
N TRP A 175 12.93 0.97 8.37
CA TRP A 175 12.15 -0.26 8.18
C TRP A 175 10.64 0.01 8.17
N LYS A 176 9.90 -0.82 7.43
CA LYS A 176 8.45 -0.66 7.23
C LYS A 176 7.66 -0.85 8.52
N TYR A 177 8.10 -1.74 9.39
CA TYR A 177 7.34 -2.21 10.55
C TYR A 177 7.95 -1.76 11.87
N PRO A 178 7.18 -1.72 12.97
CA PRO A 178 7.70 -1.43 14.30
C PRO A 178 8.81 -2.41 14.69
N GLU A 179 9.79 -1.90 15.43
CA GLU A 179 10.89 -2.71 15.94
C GLU A 179 11.59 -3.47 14.80
N SER A 180 11.72 -4.78 14.90
CA SER A 180 12.28 -5.63 13.84
C SER A 180 11.28 -6.68 13.33
N TYR A 181 9.98 -6.46 13.52
CA TYR A 181 8.97 -7.35 12.96
C TYR A 181 9.17 -7.51 11.46
N LYS A 182 9.09 -8.75 10.99
CA LYS A 182 9.26 -9.08 9.57
C LYS A 182 8.05 -8.70 8.75
N ASN A 183 6.86 -8.81 9.36
CA ASN A 183 5.60 -8.52 8.72
C ASN A 183 4.55 -8.02 9.72
N ILE A 184 3.43 -7.53 9.22
CA ILE A 184 2.24 -7.24 9.99
C ILE A 184 1.04 -7.99 9.44
N PHE A 185 0.08 -8.25 10.31
CA PHE A 185 -1.16 -8.93 9.98
C PHE A 185 -2.37 -8.11 10.45
N ASN A 186 -3.40 -8.04 9.60
CA ASN A 186 -4.70 -7.48 9.98
C ASN A 186 -5.83 -8.31 9.36
N LEU A 187 -6.84 -8.61 10.17
CA LEU A 187 -8.14 -9.04 9.67
C LEU A 187 -9.10 -7.86 9.66
N ARG A 188 -9.61 -7.52 8.48
CA ARG A 188 -10.70 -6.57 8.31
C ARG A 188 -12.00 -7.30 8.04
N ILE A 189 -13.07 -6.88 8.71
CA ILE A 189 -14.41 -7.44 8.53
C ILE A 189 -15.31 -6.39 7.89
N ASP A 190 -15.75 -6.65 6.68
CA ASP A 190 -16.65 -5.77 5.93
C ASP A 190 -18.11 -6.13 6.28
N VAL A 191 -18.73 -5.25 7.06
CA VAL A 191 -20.09 -5.42 7.56
C VAL A 191 -21.07 -4.84 6.55
N ASP A 192 -21.47 -5.65 5.59
CA ASP A 192 -22.45 -5.31 4.56
C ASP A 192 -23.86 -5.15 5.13
N PRO A 193 -24.83 -4.62 4.34
CA PRO A 193 -26.23 -4.50 4.76
C PRO A 193 -26.92 -5.86 4.86
N ASP A 194 -26.50 -6.68 5.79
CA ASP A 194 -27.09 -8.00 6.09
C ASP A 194 -28.11 -7.91 7.24
N ARG A 195 -29.12 -8.79 7.22
CA ARG A 195 -30.14 -8.88 8.26
C ARG A 195 -29.63 -9.56 9.52
N ASN A 196 -28.67 -10.48 9.40
CA ASN A 196 -28.19 -11.37 10.46
C ASN A 196 -26.84 -10.95 11.04
N VAL A 197 -26.43 -9.71 10.87
CA VAL A 197 -25.10 -9.25 11.31
C VAL A 197 -24.89 -9.40 12.82
N LYS A 198 -25.93 -9.19 13.64
CA LYS A 198 -25.81 -9.36 15.10
C LYS A 198 -25.42 -10.79 15.45
N GLU A 199 -26.07 -11.77 14.85
CA GLU A 199 -25.79 -13.21 15.05
C GLU A 199 -24.40 -13.57 14.54
N SER A 200 -24.02 -13.05 13.35
CA SER A 200 -22.69 -13.31 12.78
C SER A 200 -21.56 -12.72 13.62
N ILE A 201 -21.72 -11.52 14.18
CA ILE A 201 -20.72 -10.93 15.10
C ILE A 201 -20.69 -11.68 16.44
N ALA A 202 -21.85 -12.13 16.95
CA ALA A 202 -21.89 -12.94 18.15
C ALA A 202 -21.14 -14.27 17.97
N LEU A 203 -21.32 -14.94 16.84
CA LEU A 203 -20.60 -16.17 16.49
C LEU A 203 -19.09 -15.91 16.36
N LEU A 204 -18.69 -14.80 15.74
CA LEU A 204 -17.30 -14.40 15.65
C LEU A 204 -16.66 -14.28 17.06
N ARG A 205 -17.36 -13.65 18.00
CA ARG A 205 -16.89 -13.51 19.40
C ARG A 205 -16.75 -14.85 20.11
N ILE A 206 -17.73 -15.73 19.96
CA ILE A 206 -17.70 -17.07 20.56
C ILE A 206 -16.50 -17.86 20.04
N ASN A 207 -16.28 -17.83 18.73
CA ASN A 207 -15.17 -18.56 18.10
C ASN A 207 -13.81 -18.00 18.51
N ASN A 208 -13.70 -16.68 18.73
CA ASN A 208 -12.45 -16.05 19.16
C ASN A 208 -12.03 -16.43 20.59
N THR A 209 -12.98 -16.75 21.48
CA THR A 209 -12.66 -17.16 22.86
C THR A 209 -11.97 -18.51 22.96
N THR A 210 -11.92 -19.29 21.89
CA THR A 210 -11.23 -20.59 21.82
C THR A 210 -9.74 -20.45 21.48
N HIS A 211 -9.27 -19.30 20.99
CA HIS A 211 -7.86 -19.01 20.73
C HIS A 211 -7.19 -18.42 21.97
N GLN A 212 -6.26 -19.17 22.58
CA GLN A 212 -5.71 -18.87 23.91
C GLN A 212 -4.56 -17.83 23.95
N SER A 213 -4.01 -17.40 22.81
CA SER A 213 -2.75 -16.66 22.82
C SER A 213 -2.87 -15.15 22.71
N TYR A 214 -3.95 -14.61 22.10
CA TYR A 214 -4.16 -13.17 21.95
C TYR A 214 -5.64 -12.81 22.00
N ASP A 215 -5.97 -11.66 22.58
CA ASP A 215 -7.28 -11.05 22.38
C ASP A 215 -7.34 -10.40 20.99
N TYR A 216 -7.62 -11.23 19.97
CA TYR A 216 -7.67 -10.77 18.58
C TYR A 216 -8.79 -9.77 18.28
N MET A 217 -9.77 -9.66 19.18
CA MET A 217 -10.89 -8.73 18.97
C MET A 217 -10.40 -7.29 18.90
N ASP A 218 -9.40 -6.93 19.72
CA ASP A 218 -8.79 -5.61 19.73
C ASP A 218 -7.88 -5.35 18.50
N ARG A 219 -7.62 -6.39 17.69
CA ARG A 219 -6.76 -6.32 16.49
C ARG A 219 -7.53 -6.40 15.19
N ILE A 220 -8.85 -6.54 15.28
CA ILE A 220 -9.75 -6.60 14.11
C ILE A 220 -10.24 -5.20 13.75
N THR A 221 -10.25 -4.87 12.46
CA THR A 221 -10.89 -3.65 11.95
C THR A 221 -12.24 -3.99 11.35
N MET A 222 -13.32 -3.37 11.84
CA MET A 222 -14.66 -3.50 11.27
C MET A 222 -15.03 -2.31 10.40
N ALA A 223 -15.36 -2.57 9.13
CA ALA A 223 -15.87 -1.60 8.19
C ALA A 223 -17.40 -1.61 8.20
N LEU A 224 -18.02 -0.57 8.74
CA LEU A 224 -19.46 -0.55 8.98
C LEU A 224 -20.25 0.16 7.87
N ASN A 225 -21.26 -0.52 7.31
CA ASN A 225 -22.28 0.07 6.46
C ASN A 225 -23.48 0.52 7.29
N TYR A 226 -24.05 1.70 7.00
CA TYR A 226 -25.01 2.36 7.89
C TYR A 226 -26.47 2.34 7.45
N TYR A 227 -26.80 1.99 6.22
CA TYR A 227 -28.13 2.20 5.67
C TYR A 227 -29.27 1.53 6.45
N ARG A 228 -29.13 0.27 6.82
CA ARG A 228 -30.23 -0.50 7.45
C ARG A 228 -30.20 -0.48 8.98
N ARG A 229 -29.23 0.21 9.59
CA ARG A 229 -28.90 0.07 11.03
C ARG A 229 -28.90 1.37 11.81
N SER A 230 -29.25 2.50 11.15
CA SER A 230 -29.16 3.82 11.78
C SER A 230 -29.91 3.98 13.13
N PRO A 231 -31.03 3.27 13.43
CA PRO A 231 -31.69 3.35 14.72
C PRO A 231 -31.00 2.59 15.85
N ASP A 232 -30.29 1.48 15.52
CA ASP A 232 -29.76 0.50 16.49
C ASP A 232 -28.28 0.70 16.84
N TYR A 233 -27.58 1.64 16.17
CA TYR A 233 -26.14 1.76 16.32
C TYR A 233 -25.69 2.16 17.73
N LYS A 234 -26.50 2.90 18.50
CA LYS A 234 -26.14 3.24 19.88
C LYS A 234 -26.13 2.01 20.81
N SER A 235 -27.15 1.19 20.73
CA SER A 235 -27.20 -0.09 21.47
C SER A 235 -26.23 -1.13 20.91
N PHE A 236 -25.90 -1.02 19.62
CA PHE A 236 -24.96 -1.90 18.94
C PHE A 236 -23.50 -1.57 19.28
N SER A 237 -23.17 -0.27 19.50
CA SER A 237 -21.80 0.19 19.76
C SER A 237 -21.27 -0.22 21.13
N GLU A 238 -22.10 -0.18 22.16
CA GLU A 238 -21.65 -0.39 23.55
C GLU A 238 -21.49 -1.86 23.90
N SER A 239 -22.34 -2.74 23.39
CA SER A 239 -22.33 -4.16 23.75
C SER A 239 -21.70 -5.09 22.71
N PHE A 240 -21.69 -4.72 21.43
CA PHE A 240 -21.27 -5.61 20.34
C PHE A 240 -19.96 -5.22 19.66
N LEU A 241 -19.62 -3.93 19.63
CA LEU A 241 -18.45 -3.41 18.91
C LEU A 241 -17.33 -2.92 19.83
N GLY A 242 -17.50 -3.05 21.15
CA GLY A 242 -16.43 -2.76 22.10
C GLY A 242 -15.19 -3.62 21.81
N GLY A 243 -14.04 -2.97 21.69
CA GLY A 243 -12.77 -3.61 21.38
C GLY A 243 -12.38 -3.60 19.91
N PHE A 244 -13.32 -3.45 18.95
CA PHE A 244 -12.99 -3.38 17.53
C PHE A 244 -12.53 -1.98 17.10
N ASP A 245 -11.55 -1.92 16.19
CA ASP A 245 -11.26 -0.73 15.39
C ASP A 245 -12.36 -0.52 14.35
N ILE A 246 -12.91 0.69 14.26
CA ILE A 246 -14.05 1.00 13.40
C ILE A 246 -13.62 1.84 12.20
N ALA A 247 -13.95 1.36 11.00
CA ALA A 247 -13.86 2.10 9.76
C ALA A 247 -15.26 2.32 9.13
N ASN A 248 -15.35 3.32 8.27
CA ASN A 248 -16.59 3.66 7.55
C ASN A 248 -16.69 2.86 6.24
N HIS A 249 -17.84 2.22 5.98
CA HIS A 249 -18.11 1.47 4.75
C HIS A 249 -19.29 2.04 3.98
N ASN A 250 -19.38 3.38 3.94
CA ASN A 250 -20.45 4.13 3.28
C ASN A 250 -21.83 4.01 3.97
N PHE A 251 -22.77 4.87 3.57
CA PHE A 251 -24.15 4.77 4.01
C PHE A 251 -24.93 3.75 3.18
N PHE A 252 -25.08 3.99 1.86
CA PHE A 252 -25.54 2.94 0.94
C PHE A 252 -24.32 2.14 0.48
N HIS A 253 -24.44 0.83 0.42
CA HIS A 253 -23.37 -0.06 -0.04
C HIS A 253 -23.22 0.00 -1.58
N CYS A 254 -22.89 1.19 -2.07
CA CYS A 254 -22.69 1.48 -3.49
C CYS A 254 -21.94 2.78 -3.71
N HIS A 255 -21.54 3.01 -4.95
CA HIS A 255 -21.03 4.29 -5.43
C HIS A 255 -22.00 4.91 -6.43
N PHE A 256 -22.09 6.24 -6.42
CA PHE A 256 -22.88 6.98 -7.40
C PHE A 256 -21.96 7.57 -8.47
N PRO A 257 -22.35 7.60 -9.75
CA PRO A 257 -21.53 8.17 -10.81
C PRO A 257 -21.39 9.70 -10.66
N ASP A 258 -22.39 10.35 -10.08
CA ASP A 258 -22.34 11.78 -9.86
C ASP A 258 -21.77 12.16 -8.51
N LYS A 259 -21.05 13.29 -8.51
CA LYS A 259 -20.36 13.81 -7.33
C LYS A 259 -21.32 14.20 -6.18
N PHE A 260 -22.55 14.62 -6.49
CA PHE A 260 -23.50 15.07 -5.48
C PHE A 260 -23.96 13.89 -4.62
N HIS A 261 -24.46 12.82 -5.23
CA HIS A 261 -24.93 11.64 -4.50
C HIS A 261 -23.79 10.89 -3.81
N SER A 262 -22.62 10.76 -4.47
CA SER A 262 -21.42 10.18 -3.84
C SER A 262 -21.02 10.94 -2.57
N LYS A 263 -20.98 12.28 -2.64
CA LYS A 263 -20.67 13.12 -1.49
C LYS A 263 -21.71 12.99 -0.38
N LYS A 264 -23.00 12.93 -0.72
CA LYS A 264 -24.09 12.76 0.26
C LYS A 264 -24.05 11.39 0.92
N ASN A 265 -23.78 10.35 0.15
CA ASN A 265 -23.63 8.98 0.66
C ASN A 265 -22.53 8.90 1.73
N ILE A 266 -21.35 9.42 1.43
CA ILE A 266 -20.23 9.48 2.39
C ILE A 266 -20.54 10.41 3.56
N HIS A 267 -21.21 11.53 3.32
CA HIS A 267 -21.59 12.46 4.38
C HIS A 267 -22.50 11.82 5.42
N TYR A 268 -23.56 11.12 4.99
CA TYR A 268 -24.48 10.47 5.92
C TYR A 268 -23.77 9.43 6.78
N SER A 269 -22.92 8.60 6.20
CA SER A 269 -22.18 7.61 6.96
C SER A 269 -21.13 8.27 7.88
N PHE A 270 -20.49 9.35 7.44
CA PHE A 270 -19.52 10.09 8.26
C PHE A 270 -20.17 10.68 9.51
N GLU A 271 -21.32 11.36 9.35
CA GLU A 271 -22.03 11.95 10.49
C GLU A 271 -22.53 10.88 11.47
N LEU A 272 -23.08 9.77 10.96
CA LEU A 272 -23.51 8.67 11.81
C LEU A 272 -22.34 8.02 12.55
N SER A 273 -21.22 7.76 11.84
CA SER A 273 -20.02 7.23 12.47
C SER A 273 -19.52 8.12 13.59
N LYS A 274 -19.49 9.44 13.32
CA LYS A 274 -19.05 10.44 14.29
C LYS A 274 -19.97 10.52 15.52
N GLN A 275 -21.28 10.44 15.30
CA GLN A 275 -22.27 10.44 16.41
C GLN A 275 -22.17 9.18 17.26
N THR A 276 -21.88 8.03 16.66
CA THR A 276 -21.88 6.74 17.34
C THR A 276 -20.55 6.44 18.01
N PHE A 277 -19.42 6.70 17.32
CA PHE A 277 -18.08 6.26 17.75
C PHE A 277 -17.13 7.45 18.02
N GLY A 278 -17.60 8.68 17.88
CA GLY A 278 -16.78 9.88 18.01
C GLY A 278 -15.85 10.07 16.83
N LYS A 279 -14.70 9.41 16.80
CA LYS A 279 -13.69 9.62 15.78
C LYS A 279 -13.45 8.33 14.97
N VAL A 280 -13.71 8.39 13.69
CA VAL A 280 -13.43 7.31 12.73
C VAL A 280 -12.36 7.76 11.74
N TYR A 281 -11.27 7.01 11.64
CA TYR A 281 -10.10 7.38 10.82
C TYR A 281 -10.19 6.87 9.39
N GLY A 282 -10.78 5.70 9.17
CA GLY A 282 -10.74 4.94 7.93
C GLY A 282 -11.99 5.01 7.10
N PHE A 283 -11.81 4.96 5.78
CA PHE A 283 -12.86 4.77 4.79
C PHE A 283 -12.57 3.53 3.96
N ILE A 284 -13.46 2.56 4.02
CA ILE A 284 -13.37 1.33 3.22
C ILE A 284 -14.38 1.45 2.08
N SER A 285 -13.89 1.35 0.86
CA SER A 285 -14.73 1.52 -0.33
C SER A 285 -15.61 0.29 -0.54
N PRO A 286 -16.96 0.41 -0.61
CA PRO A 286 -17.83 -0.69 -0.98
C PRO A 286 -17.43 -1.30 -2.32
N GLU A 287 -17.43 -2.64 -2.42
CA GLU A 287 -17.01 -3.38 -3.61
C GLU A 287 -15.59 -3.01 -4.08
N TYR A 288 -14.81 -2.32 -3.24
CA TYR A 288 -13.44 -1.89 -3.51
C TYR A 288 -13.27 -0.97 -4.72
N PHE A 289 -14.33 -0.35 -5.17
CA PHE A 289 -14.29 0.58 -6.28
C PHE A 289 -13.50 1.84 -5.95
N TRP A 290 -12.81 2.32 -6.97
CA TRP A 290 -12.05 3.56 -6.90
C TRP A 290 -12.38 4.48 -8.07
N TYR A 291 -12.36 5.79 -7.83
CA TYR A 291 -12.45 6.84 -8.86
C TYR A 291 -11.86 8.17 -8.35
N ASN A 292 -11.29 8.96 -9.24
CA ASN A 292 -10.51 10.15 -8.85
C ASN A 292 -11.28 11.17 -7.98
N SER A 293 -12.60 11.32 -8.18
CA SER A 293 -13.39 12.21 -7.34
C SER A 293 -13.59 11.68 -5.92
N LEU A 294 -13.48 10.37 -5.69
CA LEU A 294 -13.53 9.77 -4.35
C LEU A 294 -12.38 10.27 -3.48
N ALA A 295 -11.16 10.36 -4.03
CA ALA A 295 -10.01 10.90 -3.31
C ALA A 295 -10.28 12.31 -2.73
N LYS A 296 -10.91 13.18 -3.53
CA LYS A 296 -11.27 14.54 -3.10
C LYS A 296 -12.34 14.54 -2.00
N ILE A 297 -13.25 13.56 -2.02
CA ILE A 297 -14.28 13.41 -1.01
C ILE A 297 -13.66 12.89 0.30
N ILE A 298 -12.79 11.88 0.23
CA ILE A 298 -12.03 11.35 1.38
C ILE A 298 -11.27 12.46 2.09
N GLU A 299 -10.50 13.27 1.35
CA GLU A 299 -9.77 14.41 1.90
C GLU A 299 -10.71 15.45 2.54
N LYS A 300 -11.86 15.75 1.90
CA LYS A 300 -12.84 16.69 2.39
C LYS A 300 -13.38 16.31 3.77
N TYR A 301 -13.68 15.03 3.98
CA TYR A 301 -14.17 14.50 5.26
C TYR A 301 -13.04 14.15 6.23
N LYS A 302 -11.78 14.46 5.86
CA LYS A 302 -10.59 14.29 6.71
C LYS A 302 -10.36 12.86 7.17
N TYR A 303 -10.82 11.87 6.40
CA TYR A 303 -10.38 10.51 6.62
C TYR A 303 -8.86 10.44 6.52
N LYS A 304 -8.26 9.61 7.33
CA LYS A 304 -6.81 9.49 7.45
C LYS A 304 -6.25 8.40 6.57
N TYR A 305 -7.06 7.37 6.34
CA TYR A 305 -6.75 6.33 5.38
C TYR A 305 -7.99 5.91 4.60
N ALA A 306 -7.74 5.32 3.44
CA ALA A 306 -8.73 4.57 2.66
C ALA A 306 -8.18 3.20 2.34
N SER A 307 -9.05 2.24 2.06
CA SER A 307 -8.67 0.92 1.60
C SER A 307 -9.55 0.49 0.44
N SER A 308 -8.91 0.24 -0.71
CA SER A 308 -9.59 -0.20 -1.93
C SER A 308 -8.71 -1.15 -2.74
N LEU A 309 -9.32 -2.13 -3.41
CA LEU A 309 -8.64 -2.98 -4.39
C LEU A 309 -8.66 -2.35 -5.79
N GLY A 310 -9.58 -1.41 -6.02
CA GLY A 310 -9.71 -0.71 -7.30
C GLY A 310 -8.56 0.25 -7.59
N PHE A 311 -7.95 0.82 -6.55
CA PHE A 311 -6.79 1.70 -6.70
C PHE A 311 -5.47 0.97 -6.49
N ASP A 312 -5.40 0.08 -5.51
CA ASP A 312 -4.24 -0.75 -5.23
C ASP A 312 -4.62 -1.99 -4.43
N TYR A 313 -3.79 -3.02 -4.47
CA TYR A 313 -3.90 -4.24 -3.68
C TYR A 313 -2.50 -4.76 -3.34
N SER A 314 -2.39 -5.43 -2.17
CA SER A 314 -1.14 -6.10 -1.77
C SER A 314 0.10 -5.21 -1.76
N ASN A 315 0.03 -4.08 -1.06
CA ASN A 315 1.15 -3.15 -0.93
C ASN A 315 1.25 -2.56 0.48
N TYR A 316 2.45 -2.05 0.81
CA TYR A 316 2.62 -1.23 2.01
C TYR A 316 1.89 0.12 1.85
N PRO A 317 1.29 0.66 2.93
CA PRO A 317 0.55 1.92 2.89
C PRO A 317 1.37 3.09 2.35
N TYR A 318 0.78 3.90 1.49
CA TYR A 318 1.43 5.06 0.90
C TYR A 318 0.44 6.20 0.62
N LYS A 319 0.96 7.40 0.37
CA LYS A 319 0.13 8.55 -0.05
C LYS A 319 -0.07 8.50 -1.56
N PRO A 320 -1.32 8.36 -2.07
CA PRO A 320 -1.55 8.29 -3.50
C PRO A 320 -1.26 9.62 -4.20
N VAL A 321 -0.71 9.53 -5.43
CA VAL A 321 -0.52 10.67 -6.32
C VAL A 321 -1.65 10.67 -7.35
N ILE A 322 -2.56 11.63 -7.26
CA ILE A 322 -3.74 11.71 -8.11
C ILE A 322 -3.89 13.12 -8.66
N SER A 323 -4.05 13.26 -9.97
CA SER A 323 -4.10 14.56 -10.65
C SER A 323 -2.90 15.45 -10.29
N ASN A 324 -1.71 14.90 -10.40
CA ASN A 324 -0.42 15.55 -10.09
C ASN A 324 -0.37 16.20 -8.68
N LYS A 325 -0.97 15.53 -7.69
CA LYS A 325 -0.94 15.97 -6.30
C LYS A 325 -0.84 14.75 -5.37
N ILE A 326 0.08 14.79 -4.41
CA ILE A 326 0.12 13.86 -3.28
C ILE A 326 -1.10 14.13 -2.40
N ARG A 327 -1.92 13.10 -2.13
CA ARG A 327 -3.12 13.21 -1.30
C ARG A 327 -2.79 13.16 0.18
N ASN A 328 -3.63 13.81 0.97
CA ASN A 328 -3.41 13.92 2.41
C ASN A 328 -4.13 12.80 3.21
N TYR A 329 -4.07 11.59 2.69
CA TYR A 329 -4.48 10.35 3.36
C TYR A 329 -3.62 9.21 2.86
N PHE A 330 -3.64 8.06 3.55
CA PHE A 330 -2.93 6.87 3.13
C PHE A 330 -3.89 5.89 2.43
N GLU A 331 -3.48 5.35 1.30
CA GLU A 331 -4.10 4.14 0.77
C GLU A 331 -3.48 2.95 1.49
N ILE A 332 -4.32 2.12 2.11
CA ILE A 332 -3.95 0.88 2.80
C ILE A 332 -4.59 -0.27 2.02
N PRO A 333 -3.86 -0.87 1.06
CA PRO A 333 -4.40 -1.94 0.24
C PRO A 333 -4.67 -3.20 1.07
N SER A 334 -5.64 -4.00 0.62
CA SER A 334 -5.88 -5.33 1.18
C SER A 334 -5.48 -6.41 0.18
N GLN A 335 -5.32 -7.63 0.66
CA GLN A 335 -5.13 -8.79 -0.20
C GLN A 335 -6.46 -9.13 -0.91
N PRO A 336 -6.44 -9.50 -2.19
CA PRO A 336 -7.63 -9.88 -2.93
C PRO A 336 -8.11 -11.30 -2.58
N LEU A 337 -8.24 -11.58 -1.29
CA LEU A 337 -8.67 -12.85 -0.72
C LEU A 337 -10.08 -12.69 -0.17
N VAL A 338 -11.04 -13.45 -0.69
CA VAL A 338 -12.41 -13.46 -0.16
C VAL A 338 -13.10 -14.80 -0.47
N TYR A 339 -13.73 -15.38 0.54
CA TYR A 339 -14.38 -16.69 0.46
C TYR A 339 -15.38 -16.81 -0.71
N GLY A 340 -16.26 -15.85 -0.87
CA GLY A 340 -17.29 -15.90 -1.90
C GLY A 340 -16.73 -15.97 -3.33
N LYS A 341 -15.50 -15.54 -3.56
CA LYS A 341 -14.81 -15.69 -4.85
C LYS A 341 -14.16 -17.04 -5.01
N PHE A 342 -13.54 -17.56 -3.95
CA PHE A 342 -13.07 -18.93 -3.93
C PHE A 342 -14.21 -19.91 -4.17
N GLN A 343 -15.38 -19.70 -3.53
CA GLN A 343 -16.56 -20.52 -3.73
C GLN A 343 -17.04 -20.49 -5.19
N GLN A 344 -17.02 -19.34 -5.86
CA GLN A 344 -17.34 -19.23 -7.29
C GLN A 344 -16.37 -20.02 -8.17
N TYR A 345 -15.14 -20.23 -7.69
CA TYR A 345 -14.07 -20.89 -8.43
C TYR A 345 -14.01 -22.40 -8.16
N TYR A 346 -14.04 -22.79 -6.88
CA TYR A 346 -13.91 -24.18 -6.43
C TYR A 346 -15.27 -24.86 -6.17
N GLY A 347 -16.40 -24.15 -6.37
CA GLY A 347 -17.72 -24.63 -6.00
C GLY A 347 -17.88 -24.70 -4.47
N HIS A 348 -18.49 -25.78 -4.00
CA HIS A 348 -18.69 -26.04 -2.57
C HIS A 348 -17.60 -26.90 -1.94
N ASP A 349 -16.45 -27.05 -2.57
CA ASP A 349 -15.30 -27.76 -2.04
C ASP A 349 -14.62 -26.90 -0.96
N HIS A 350 -15.16 -27.03 0.24
CA HIS A 350 -14.78 -26.22 1.38
C HIS A 350 -13.34 -26.46 1.84
N GLU A 351 -12.89 -27.73 1.88
CA GLU A 351 -11.53 -28.09 2.25
C GLU A 351 -10.48 -27.45 1.32
N LYS A 352 -10.79 -27.41 0.05
CA LYS A 352 -9.93 -26.76 -0.96
C LYS A 352 -9.88 -25.26 -0.79
N ILE A 353 -10.98 -24.62 -0.41
CA ILE A 353 -11.03 -23.20 -0.12
C ILE A 353 -10.16 -22.89 1.12
N VAL A 354 -10.34 -23.62 2.23
CA VAL A 354 -9.55 -23.46 3.46
C VAL A 354 -8.08 -23.66 3.18
N SER A 355 -7.71 -24.75 2.50
CA SER A 355 -6.32 -25.01 2.10
C SER A 355 -5.74 -23.90 1.22
N SER A 356 -6.55 -23.27 0.37
CA SER A 356 -6.12 -22.14 -0.45
C SER A 356 -5.83 -20.91 0.40
N TYR A 357 -6.67 -20.60 1.40
CA TYR A 357 -6.41 -19.53 2.36
C TYR A 357 -5.08 -19.76 3.10
N GLN A 358 -4.88 -20.94 3.69
CA GLN A 358 -3.65 -21.29 4.41
C GLN A 358 -2.41 -21.06 3.56
N LYS A 359 -2.39 -21.65 2.35
CA LYS A 359 -1.25 -21.51 1.41
C LYS A 359 -0.95 -20.06 1.07
N MET A 360 -1.98 -19.26 0.81
CA MET A 360 -1.81 -17.87 0.40
C MET A 360 -1.34 -16.98 1.54
N ILE A 361 -1.93 -17.10 2.73
CA ILE A 361 -1.51 -16.31 3.89
C ILE A 361 -0.08 -16.69 4.28
N HIS A 362 0.23 -18.00 4.30
CA HIS A 362 1.59 -18.46 4.56
C HIS A 362 2.60 -17.90 3.55
N ALA A 363 2.26 -17.89 2.26
CA ALA A 363 3.11 -17.33 1.23
C ALA A 363 3.30 -15.80 1.41
N LEU A 364 2.25 -15.07 1.77
CA LEU A 364 2.33 -13.64 2.07
C LEU A 364 3.28 -13.35 3.25
N LEU A 365 3.16 -14.12 4.32
CA LEU A 365 3.97 -13.90 5.52
C LEU A 365 5.42 -14.35 5.36
N SER A 366 5.69 -15.41 4.57
CA SER A 366 7.02 -15.99 4.43
C SER A 366 7.84 -15.44 3.25
N GLN A 367 7.17 -15.00 2.19
CA GLN A 367 7.83 -14.67 0.90
C GLN A 367 7.71 -13.18 0.52
N SER A 368 6.99 -12.39 1.31
CA SER A 368 6.77 -10.97 1.03
C SER A 368 7.20 -10.10 2.19
N ASP A 369 7.74 -8.94 1.88
CA ASP A 369 7.91 -7.83 2.81
C ASP A 369 6.70 -6.88 2.83
N GLU A 370 5.60 -7.25 2.16
CA GLU A 370 4.35 -6.51 2.16
C GLU A 370 3.41 -6.98 3.28
N PRO A 371 2.57 -6.09 3.84
CA PRO A 371 1.69 -6.46 4.94
C PRO A 371 0.63 -7.48 4.51
N CYS A 372 0.31 -8.42 5.38
CA CYS A 372 -0.76 -9.39 5.18
C CYS A 372 -2.09 -8.82 5.70
N LEU A 373 -2.82 -8.12 4.84
CA LEU A 373 -4.09 -7.45 5.17
C LEU A 373 -5.26 -8.21 4.53
N VAL A 374 -5.87 -9.09 5.29
CA VAL A 374 -6.98 -9.97 4.84
C VAL A 374 -8.32 -9.31 5.17
N TYR A 375 -9.32 -9.54 4.34
CA TYR A 375 -10.69 -9.11 4.63
C TYR A 375 -11.70 -10.23 4.42
N GLU A 376 -12.78 -10.20 5.19
CA GLU A 376 -13.90 -11.13 5.03
C GLU A 376 -15.22 -10.52 5.57
N HIS A 377 -16.32 -11.24 5.42
CA HIS A 377 -17.64 -10.83 5.86
C HIS A 377 -18.07 -11.60 7.12
N PRO A 378 -18.81 -10.98 8.05
CA PRO A 378 -19.19 -11.65 9.32
C PRO A 378 -20.00 -12.93 9.09
N ALA A 379 -20.88 -12.94 8.08
CA ALA A 379 -21.70 -14.12 7.76
C ALA A 379 -20.86 -15.34 7.37
N ILE A 380 -19.77 -15.12 6.64
CA ILE A 380 -18.84 -16.18 6.22
C ILE A 380 -18.06 -16.70 7.43
N LEU A 381 -17.47 -15.80 8.22
CA LEU A 381 -16.69 -16.19 9.39
C LEU A 381 -17.54 -16.87 10.47
N GLY A 382 -18.81 -16.48 10.61
CA GLY A 382 -19.75 -17.14 11.51
C GLY A 382 -20.21 -18.50 11.00
N GLN A 383 -20.35 -18.67 9.68
CA GLN A 383 -20.77 -19.94 9.08
C GLN A 383 -19.62 -20.96 8.99
N TYR A 384 -18.40 -20.48 8.82
CA TYR A 384 -17.19 -21.28 8.59
C TYR A 384 -16.07 -20.87 9.55
N PRO A 385 -16.17 -21.25 10.84
CA PRO A 385 -15.20 -20.86 11.87
C PRO A 385 -13.78 -21.34 11.57
N GLU A 386 -13.60 -22.42 10.83
CA GLU A 386 -12.31 -22.92 10.39
C GLU A 386 -11.55 -21.92 9.50
N ILE A 387 -12.25 -21.07 8.75
CA ILE A 387 -11.61 -19.98 7.97
C ILE A 387 -11.09 -18.91 8.92
N LEU A 388 -11.90 -18.52 9.90
CA LEU A 388 -11.46 -17.57 10.93
C LEU A 388 -10.22 -18.11 11.65
N ASN A 389 -10.26 -19.37 12.11
CA ASN A 389 -9.16 -20.02 12.80
C ASN A 389 -7.88 -20.01 11.95
N THR A 390 -7.99 -20.42 10.67
CA THR A 390 -6.87 -20.38 9.71
C THR A 390 -6.28 -18.97 9.57
N ILE A 391 -7.13 -17.95 9.51
CA ILE A 391 -6.69 -16.57 9.40
C ILE A 391 -5.97 -16.11 10.67
N LEU A 392 -6.50 -16.45 11.84
CA LEU A 392 -5.94 -16.04 13.14
C LEU A 392 -4.64 -16.77 13.47
N GLU A 393 -4.54 -18.08 13.19
CA GLU A 393 -3.32 -18.87 13.35
C GLU A 393 -2.12 -18.27 12.61
N CYS A 394 -2.36 -17.59 11.51
CA CYS A 394 -1.29 -16.90 10.76
C CYS A 394 -0.74 -15.68 11.53
N GLY A 395 -1.53 -15.08 12.40
CA GLY A 395 -1.10 -13.99 13.28
C GLY A 395 -0.31 -14.45 14.50
N ASP A 396 -0.29 -15.76 14.83
CA ASP A 396 0.44 -16.31 15.97
C ASP A 396 1.96 -16.43 15.74
N ASN A 397 2.43 -16.08 14.56
CA ASN A 397 3.86 -16.06 14.27
C ASN A 397 4.55 -14.92 15.03
N PRO A 398 5.58 -15.19 15.87
CA PRO A 398 6.26 -14.16 16.66
C PRO A 398 6.98 -13.10 15.84
N GLU A 399 7.28 -13.37 14.55
CA GLU A 399 7.86 -12.38 13.63
C GLU A 399 6.79 -11.47 12.98
N VAL A 400 5.51 -11.71 13.23
CA VAL A 400 4.37 -11.00 12.65
C VAL A 400 3.65 -10.21 13.74
N LEU A 401 3.44 -8.91 13.51
CA LEU A 401 2.70 -8.06 14.44
C LEU A 401 1.22 -7.98 14.04
N PRO A 402 0.29 -8.53 14.84
CA PRO A 402 -1.13 -8.27 14.65
C PRO A 402 -1.47 -6.80 14.98
N ILE A 403 -2.18 -6.12 14.07
CA ILE A 403 -2.41 -4.68 14.17
C ILE A 403 -3.74 -4.29 13.49
N THR A 404 -4.45 -3.32 14.03
CA THR A 404 -5.61 -2.72 13.35
C THR A 404 -5.20 -1.81 12.20
N LEU A 405 -6.12 -1.49 11.28
CA LEU A 405 -5.82 -0.52 10.20
C LEU A 405 -5.59 0.89 10.75
N THR A 406 -6.24 1.26 11.85
CA THR A 406 -5.99 2.56 12.52
C THR A 406 -4.61 2.60 13.16
N GLU A 407 -4.17 1.55 13.83
CA GLU A 407 -2.82 1.44 14.38
C GLU A 407 -1.76 1.44 13.27
N LEU A 408 -2.02 0.71 12.17
CA LEU A 408 -1.14 0.73 10.98
C LEU A 408 -1.02 2.14 10.40
N TYR A 409 -2.15 2.85 10.25
CA TYR A 409 -2.11 4.26 9.85
C TYR A 409 -1.27 5.12 10.81
N GLN A 410 -1.48 4.95 12.12
CA GLN A 410 -0.76 5.71 13.15
C GLN A 410 0.75 5.41 13.08
N TRP A 411 1.12 4.15 12.90
CA TRP A 411 2.50 3.73 12.72
C TRP A 411 3.13 4.37 11.48
N VAL A 412 2.49 4.25 10.31
CA VAL A 412 3.00 4.81 9.06
C VAL A 412 3.14 6.33 9.15
N LYS A 413 2.16 7.01 9.77
CA LYS A 413 2.24 8.45 10.03
C LYS A 413 3.41 8.80 10.95
N PHE A 414 3.59 8.06 12.05
CA PHE A 414 4.68 8.25 12.98
C PHE A 414 6.04 8.04 12.29
N ARG A 415 6.23 6.92 11.61
CA ARG A 415 7.43 6.61 10.83
C ARG A 415 7.76 7.72 9.82
N ASN A 416 6.77 8.23 9.10
CA ASN A 416 6.96 9.33 8.16
C ASN A 416 7.32 10.66 8.86
N THR A 417 6.82 10.88 10.08
CA THR A 417 7.23 12.04 10.89
C THR A 417 8.71 11.90 11.29
N VAL A 418 9.12 10.72 11.71
CA VAL A 418 10.53 10.41 12.00
C VAL A 418 11.38 10.62 10.74
N LEU A 419 10.98 10.06 9.60
CA LEU A 419 11.68 10.17 8.32
C LEU A 419 11.91 11.65 7.92
N ASN A 420 10.88 12.48 8.03
CA ASN A 420 10.97 13.91 7.75
C ASN A 420 11.83 14.67 8.76
N GLY A 421 12.04 14.13 9.94
CA GLY A 421 12.94 14.67 10.97
C GLY A 421 14.42 14.32 10.75
N LEU A 422 14.72 13.41 9.82
CA LEU A 422 16.07 12.99 9.49
C LEU A 422 16.60 13.80 8.31
N SER A 423 17.84 14.25 8.36
CA SER A 423 18.47 15.02 7.27
C SER A 423 19.46 14.19 6.45
N LEU A 424 20.02 13.14 7.04
CA LEU A 424 21.03 12.31 6.41
C LEU A 424 20.95 10.89 6.98
N MET A 425 21.01 9.90 6.10
CA MET A 425 21.22 8.50 6.48
C MET A 425 22.40 7.95 5.65
N SER A 426 23.53 7.75 6.28
CA SER A 426 24.73 7.17 5.70
C SER A 426 25.37 6.19 6.68
N LEU A 427 26.37 5.41 6.25
CA LEU A 427 27.15 4.55 7.15
C LEU A 427 27.96 5.36 8.18
N ASP A 428 28.30 6.62 7.84
CA ASP A 428 29.03 7.51 8.75
C ASP A 428 28.13 8.09 9.85
N GLY A 429 26.84 7.74 9.84
CA GLY A 429 25.88 8.11 10.86
C GLY A 429 24.53 8.59 10.33
N VAL A 430 23.61 8.73 11.27
CA VAL A 430 22.28 9.31 11.06
C VAL A 430 22.24 10.65 11.76
N ARG A 431 21.75 11.69 11.07
CA ARG A 431 21.63 13.03 11.63
C ARG A 431 20.16 13.46 11.67
N ILE A 432 19.79 14.09 12.77
CA ILE A 432 18.48 14.74 12.91
C ILE A 432 18.52 16.09 12.20
N ASN A 433 17.45 16.41 11.47
CA ASN A 433 17.28 17.73 10.87
C ASN A 433 17.22 18.79 11.98
N LYS A 434 17.97 19.88 11.82
CA LYS A 434 18.04 20.97 12.80
C LYS A 434 16.68 21.63 13.11
N ASN A 435 15.75 21.56 12.17
CA ASN A 435 14.40 22.13 12.29
C ASN A 435 13.34 21.09 12.71
N SER A 436 13.74 19.86 13.06
CA SER A 436 12.77 18.83 13.46
C SER A 436 12.49 18.92 14.96
N ASN A 437 11.22 18.65 15.31
CA ASN A 437 10.79 18.44 16.70
C ASN A 437 10.93 16.96 17.12
N LEU A 438 11.78 16.20 16.44
CA LEU A 438 11.98 14.78 16.73
C LEU A 438 12.79 14.62 18.02
N ASP A 439 12.19 13.99 19.03
CA ASP A 439 12.90 13.52 20.23
C ASP A 439 13.50 12.13 19.96
N ILE A 440 14.76 11.92 20.39
CA ILE A 440 15.41 10.62 20.31
C ILE A 440 14.62 9.54 21.06
N LYS A 441 13.91 9.92 22.14
CA LYS A 441 13.04 8.99 22.87
C LYS A 441 11.92 8.41 22.01
N ASP A 442 11.43 9.16 21.03
CA ASP A 442 10.36 8.73 20.15
C ASP A 442 10.83 7.69 19.11
N THR A 443 12.14 7.46 18.99
CA THR A 443 12.71 6.59 17.96
C THR A 443 12.92 5.13 18.41
N ASN A 444 12.55 4.78 19.63
CA ASN A 444 12.79 3.44 20.22
C ASN A 444 12.19 2.28 19.40
N ARG A 445 11.05 2.51 18.73
CA ARG A 445 10.33 1.50 17.96
C ARG A 445 10.72 1.49 16.47
N VAL A 446 11.64 2.36 16.06
CA VAL A 446 12.01 2.51 14.66
C VAL A 446 13.33 1.81 14.40
N SER A 447 13.31 0.88 13.47
CA SER A 447 14.53 0.23 12.98
C SER A 447 15.00 0.85 11.67
N VAL A 448 16.30 0.85 11.48
CA VAL A 448 16.97 1.19 10.22
C VAL A 448 17.38 -0.10 9.55
N ALA A 449 17.02 -0.24 8.29
CA ALA A 449 17.48 -1.32 7.43
C ALA A 449 18.67 -0.85 6.61
N ILE A 450 19.74 -1.64 6.62
CA ILE A 450 20.92 -1.48 5.79
C ILE A 450 20.97 -2.65 4.82
N GLU A 451 20.69 -2.39 3.55
CA GLU A 451 20.67 -3.39 2.50
C GLU A 451 22.00 -3.36 1.73
N PHE A 452 22.64 -4.51 1.63
CA PHE A 452 23.89 -4.71 0.88
C PHE A 452 23.57 -5.47 -0.42
N PRO A 453 23.32 -4.78 -1.54
CA PRO A 453 22.82 -5.42 -2.78
C PRO A 453 23.78 -6.45 -3.38
N LEU A 454 25.09 -6.33 -3.10
CA LEU A 454 26.08 -7.30 -3.57
C LEU A 454 26.09 -8.60 -2.75
N ASN A 455 25.65 -8.55 -1.49
CA ASN A 455 25.66 -9.69 -0.57
C ASN A 455 24.27 -10.30 -0.38
N ASP A 456 23.24 -9.74 -1.01
CA ASP A 456 21.83 -10.14 -0.86
C ASP A 456 21.36 -10.20 0.61
N THR A 457 21.86 -9.28 1.46
CA THR A 457 21.52 -9.24 2.89
C THR A 457 20.95 -7.89 3.30
N ILE A 458 20.05 -7.91 4.28
CA ILE A 458 19.51 -6.73 4.97
C ILE A 458 19.80 -6.92 6.46
N LYS A 459 20.50 -5.95 7.06
CA LYS A 459 20.76 -5.90 8.49
C LYS A 459 19.91 -4.80 9.14
N PHE A 460 19.43 -5.06 10.35
CA PHE A 460 18.55 -4.15 11.08
C PHE A 460 19.23 -3.61 12.32
N PHE A 461 19.09 -2.30 12.55
CA PHE A 461 19.66 -1.59 13.67
C PHE A 461 18.60 -0.68 14.32
N SER A 462 18.73 -0.43 15.61
CA SER A 462 17.92 0.55 16.30
C SER A 462 18.26 1.96 15.81
N LEU A 463 17.24 2.73 15.38
CA LEU A 463 17.45 4.13 15.01
C LEU A 463 17.99 4.95 16.19
N LYS A 464 17.52 4.68 17.41
CA LYS A 464 17.96 5.35 18.62
C LYS A 464 19.46 5.16 18.85
N ASP A 465 19.97 3.94 18.68
CA ASP A 465 21.38 3.63 18.94
C ASP A 465 22.27 4.19 17.84
N LEU A 466 21.80 4.18 16.59
CA LEU A 466 22.45 4.87 15.48
C LEU A 466 22.59 6.39 15.73
N LEU A 467 21.55 7.02 16.27
CA LEU A 467 21.57 8.46 16.59
C LEU A 467 22.53 8.80 17.73
N LYS A 468 22.80 7.85 18.62
CA LYS A 468 23.79 8.00 19.70
C LYS A 468 25.22 7.68 19.27
N GLY A 469 25.41 7.05 18.11
CA GLY A 469 26.70 6.52 17.67
C GLY A 469 27.15 5.25 18.42
N GLU A 470 26.19 4.50 18.99
CA GLU A 470 26.43 3.32 19.82
C GLU A 470 26.26 2.00 19.03
N VAL A 471 26.35 2.02 17.69
CA VAL A 471 26.06 0.84 16.85
C VAL A 471 27.34 0.15 16.40
N ASP A 472 27.43 -1.15 16.71
CA ASP A 472 28.36 -2.05 16.03
C ASP A 472 27.66 -2.67 14.79
N LEU A 473 28.17 -2.36 13.61
CA LEU A 473 27.65 -2.91 12.34
C LEU A 473 27.80 -4.43 12.20
N ASN A 474 28.60 -5.06 13.08
CA ASN A 474 28.75 -6.51 13.15
C ASN A 474 27.73 -7.19 14.08
N ASP A 475 27.00 -6.41 14.90
CA ASP A 475 25.98 -6.89 15.85
C ASP A 475 24.60 -6.30 15.52
N PRO A 476 23.94 -6.74 14.42
CA PRO A 476 22.62 -6.27 14.05
C PRO A 476 21.54 -6.84 14.99
N LEU A 477 20.45 -6.10 15.19
CA LEU A 477 19.25 -6.60 15.89
C LEU A 477 18.65 -7.84 15.21
N ASN A 478 18.74 -7.87 13.89
CA ASN A 478 18.27 -8.98 13.08
C ASN A 478 18.91 -8.91 11.68
N GLU A 479 18.95 -10.04 10.98
CA GLU A 479 19.49 -10.13 9.63
C GLU A 479 18.58 -11.02 8.76
N PHE A 480 18.20 -10.53 7.58
CA PHE A 480 17.40 -11.30 6.62
C PHE A 480 18.11 -11.38 5.28
N SER A 481 17.99 -12.54 4.63
CA SER A 481 18.34 -12.65 3.22
C SER A 481 17.34 -11.89 2.37
N ILE A 482 17.80 -11.15 1.37
CA ILE A 482 16.94 -10.53 0.38
C ILE A 482 16.25 -11.65 -0.40
N ALA A 483 14.94 -11.76 -0.30
CA ALA A 483 14.19 -12.73 -1.09
C ALA A 483 14.47 -12.47 -2.58
N LYS A 484 15.11 -13.43 -3.24
CA LYS A 484 15.28 -13.38 -4.69
C LYS A 484 13.90 -13.26 -5.30
N ASP A 485 13.69 -12.24 -6.12
CA ASP A 485 12.44 -11.84 -6.79
C ASP A 485 11.40 -12.96 -7.02
N SER A 486 10.88 -13.54 -5.96
CA SER A 486 9.73 -14.43 -6.02
C SER A 486 8.51 -13.51 -6.16
N SER A 487 8.03 -13.32 -7.38
CA SER A 487 6.75 -12.66 -7.58
C SER A 487 5.71 -13.54 -6.87
N LEU A 488 5.20 -13.07 -5.72
CA LEU A 488 4.09 -13.73 -4.98
C LEU A 488 2.93 -14.09 -5.91
N PHE A 489 2.74 -13.28 -6.92
CA PHE A 489 1.83 -13.51 -8.00
C PHE A 489 2.66 -13.96 -9.21
N GLY A 490 3.14 -15.22 -9.12
CA GLY A 490 3.87 -15.85 -10.21
C GLY A 490 3.11 -15.76 -11.52
N SER A 491 3.81 -15.70 -12.50
CA SER A 491 3.77 -15.63 -13.94
C SER A 491 2.53 -16.04 -14.75
N THR A 492 1.43 -16.45 -14.18
CA THR A 492 0.26 -16.84 -14.97
C THR A 492 -1.00 -16.21 -14.42
N LEU A 493 -1.25 -14.99 -14.89
CA LEU A 493 -2.59 -14.43 -14.88
C LEU A 493 -3.32 -15.06 -16.05
N SER A 494 -4.24 -15.98 -15.77
CA SER A 494 -5.14 -16.47 -16.79
C SER A 494 -6.38 -15.57 -16.78
N TYR A 495 -6.58 -14.84 -17.87
CA TYR A 495 -7.78 -14.03 -18.10
C TYR A 495 -8.77 -14.81 -18.98
N ASP A 496 -10.00 -14.86 -18.56
CA ASP A 496 -11.10 -14.98 -19.50
C ASP A 496 -11.42 -13.56 -20.01
N GLU A 497 -11.00 -13.26 -21.23
CA GLU A 497 -11.25 -12.04 -22.03
C GLU A 497 -11.29 -10.69 -21.29
N GLU A 498 -10.39 -9.81 -21.66
CA GLU A 498 -10.25 -8.47 -21.13
C GLU A 498 -11.34 -7.52 -21.60
N LYS A 499 -12.04 -6.93 -20.65
CA LYS A 499 -12.60 -5.58 -20.81
C LYS A 499 -12.27 -4.79 -19.56
N ILE A 500 -11.43 -3.77 -19.71
CA ILE A 500 -11.39 -2.65 -18.77
C ILE A 500 -12.78 -2.02 -18.87
N ILE A 501 -13.60 -2.24 -17.86
CA ILE A 501 -14.95 -1.66 -17.84
C ILE A 501 -14.87 -0.52 -16.84
N ASP A 502 -15.24 0.69 -17.28
CA ASP A 502 -15.60 1.74 -16.35
C ASP A 502 -16.65 1.16 -15.38
N ILE A 503 -16.39 1.24 -14.07
CA ILE A 503 -17.25 0.69 -13.04
C ILE A 503 -18.69 1.16 -13.19
N PHE A 504 -18.91 2.39 -13.68
CA PHE A 504 -20.22 2.99 -13.87
C PHE A 504 -20.95 2.50 -15.11
N THR A 505 -20.31 1.73 -15.99
CA THR A 505 -20.93 1.15 -17.19
C THR A 505 -21.23 -0.34 -17.05
N SER A 506 -20.78 -1.02 -16.01
CA SER A 506 -21.08 -2.44 -15.80
C SER A 506 -22.58 -2.64 -15.51
N ARG A 507 -23.25 -3.58 -16.20
CA ARG A 507 -24.69 -3.86 -16.03
C ARG A 507 -25.08 -4.13 -14.57
N ARG A 508 -24.26 -4.91 -13.85
CA ARG A 508 -24.50 -5.23 -12.44
C ARG A 508 -24.44 -3.97 -11.58
N HIS A 509 -23.48 -3.12 -11.84
CA HIS A 509 -23.30 -1.88 -11.09
C HIS A 509 -24.39 -0.86 -11.43
N LEU A 510 -24.81 -0.75 -12.69
CA LEU A 510 -25.95 0.09 -13.10
C LEU A 510 -27.23 -0.28 -12.37
N ILE A 511 -27.52 -1.58 -12.21
CA ILE A 511 -28.69 -2.04 -11.44
C ILE A 511 -28.56 -1.61 -9.97
N LYS A 512 -27.36 -1.75 -9.37
CA LYS A 512 -27.12 -1.30 -7.99
C LYS A 512 -27.24 0.21 -7.85
N ILE A 513 -26.70 0.96 -8.80
CA ILE A 513 -26.83 2.42 -8.85
C ILE A 513 -28.31 2.83 -8.92
N TYR A 514 -29.08 2.24 -9.84
CA TYR A 514 -30.50 2.54 -9.96
C TYR A 514 -31.27 2.28 -8.66
N ASN A 515 -31.07 1.11 -8.07
CA ASN A 515 -31.67 0.76 -6.78
C ASN A 515 -31.22 1.73 -5.67
N SER A 516 -29.97 2.19 -5.70
CA SER A 516 -29.44 3.11 -4.70
C SER A 516 -30.01 4.53 -4.86
N TYR A 517 -30.25 5.01 -6.08
CA TYR A 517 -30.99 6.25 -6.31
C TYR A 517 -32.41 6.14 -5.78
N PHE A 518 -33.11 5.06 -6.08
CA PHE A 518 -34.45 4.81 -5.56
C PHE A 518 -34.47 4.84 -4.02
N LEU A 519 -33.53 4.14 -3.39
CA LEU A 519 -33.40 4.10 -1.93
C LEU A 519 -33.04 5.47 -1.35
N PHE A 520 -32.17 6.22 -2.03
CA PHE A 520 -31.78 7.56 -1.63
C PHE A 520 -32.98 8.52 -1.60
N TYR A 521 -33.78 8.54 -2.67
CA TYR A 521 -34.98 9.38 -2.71
C TYR A 521 -36.07 8.90 -1.77
N LYS A 522 -36.26 7.61 -1.60
CA LYS A 522 -37.17 7.04 -0.60
C LYS A 522 -36.77 7.45 0.81
N HIS A 523 -35.48 7.40 1.13
CA HIS A 523 -34.95 7.85 2.42
C HIS A 523 -35.18 9.36 2.64
N LYS A 524 -34.95 10.18 1.62
CA LYS A 524 -35.22 11.63 1.66
C LYS A 524 -36.70 11.94 1.86
N LEU A 525 -37.59 11.26 1.14
CA LEU A 525 -39.04 11.40 1.31
C LEU A 525 -39.49 11.00 2.71
N LYS A 526 -38.97 9.89 3.25
CA LYS A 526 -39.27 9.46 4.62
C LYS A 526 -38.86 10.53 5.65
N LYS A 527 -37.69 11.14 5.50
CA LYS A 527 -37.26 12.26 6.37
C LYS A 527 -38.19 13.46 6.28
N ILE A 528 -38.66 13.82 5.09
CA ILE A 528 -39.59 14.94 4.89
C ILE A 528 -40.97 14.64 5.51
N LEU A 529 -41.48 13.42 5.29
CA LEU A 529 -42.82 13.02 5.76
C LEU A 529 -42.88 12.79 7.28
N LEU A 530 -41.79 12.40 7.89
CA LEU A 530 -41.75 12.07 9.32
C LEU A 530 -41.11 13.19 10.18
N ASN A 531 -40.73 14.31 9.56
CA ASN A 531 -39.99 15.41 10.23
C ASN A 531 -38.77 14.93 11.05
N ILE A 532 -38.14 13.85 10.61
CA ILE A 532 -36.98 13.22 11.29
C ILE A 532 -35.69 13.55 10.52
#